data_36870270a4069d1395ab84d5ae14ec73
#
_entry.id   36870270a4069d1395ab84d5ae14ec73
#
_cell.length_a   1.000
_cell.length_b   1.000
_cell.length_c   1.000
_cell.angle_alpha   90.00
_cell.angle_beta   90.00
_cell.angle_gamma   90.00
#
_symmetry.space_group_name_H-M   'P 1'
#
loop_
_entity.id
_entity.type
_entity.pdbx_description
1 polymer ?
#
loop_
_entity_poly.entity_id
_entity_poly.type
_entity_poly.pdbx_seq_one_letter_code
_entity_poly.pdbx_strand_id
1 'polypeptide(L)'
;MPESAFWESSVLKSLKPVLEKSTLVRVNEEKIVEVANWMAYEEFAKPDGSMLFDFGNDPNILMDYTLVVNTLNFAFTDFKTGVKFETDYMGKRWCDSEAMNACLHRARAAGVPFFEGEYLAKITREELAKVFTGTIEMPMLDERVTILRAVGEKLVADYKGKFHNFVRSCAPKLYSNGDGLLERLTKEFPRFEDVSSYKGDQVQIYKLAQLGIWMMHLTLSPRKAWKLEDAHLLTAFADYIVPVGMRVMGIFEYAPELEKQINGLKIVERDSDAEIEIRANSLYCIARLTDEINARRKGLEPLLMSQVDFRLWKSYHATHWPHHLTVTTMY
;
A
#
# COMPACT_ATOMS: atom_id res chain seq x y z
N MET A 1 2.27 -25.37 15.28
CA MET A 1 2.98 -24.23 15.91
C MET A 1 1.93 -23.22 16.31
N PRO A 2 2.12 -22.42 17.37
CA PRO A 2 1.17 -21.34 17.63
C PRO A 2 1.14 -20.41 16.40
N GLU A 3 -0.04 -20.00 16.01
CA GLU A 3 -0.21 -19.03 14.92
C GLU A 3 0.54 -17.73 15.27
N SER A 4 1.15 -17.10 14.27
CA SER A 4 1.82 -15.82 14.48
C SER A 4 0.82 -14.74 14.91
N ALA A 5 1.27 -13.80 15.73
CA ALA A 5 0.40 -12.78 16.30
C ALA A 5 -0.33 -11.91 15.26
N PHE A 6 0.19 -11.80 14.03
CA PHE A 6 -0.48 -11.02 12.98
C PHE A 6 -1.84 -11.59 12.57
N TRP A 7 -2.13 -12.89 12.80
CA TRP A 7 -3.46 -13.45 12.58
C TRP A 7 -4.54 -12.82 13.47
N GLU A 8 -4.14 -12.15 14.54
CA GLU A 8 -5.05 -11.41 15.41
C GLU A 8 -5.52 -10.07 14.82
N SER A 9 -4.91 -9.58 13.73
CA SER A 9 -5.34 -8.34 13.08
C SER A 9 -6.78 -8.42 12.58
N SER A 10 -7.52 -7.31 12.65
CA SER A 10 -8.89 -7.23 12.13
C SER A 10 -8.95 -7.48 10.62
N VAL A 11 -7.91 -7.07 9.91
CA VAL A 11 -7.75 -7.29 8.47
C VAL A 11 -7.78 -8.79 8.15
N LEU A 12 -6.87 -9.58 8.72
CA LEU A 12 -6.82 -11.02 8.42
C LEU A 12 -8.06 -11.76 8.90
N LYS A 13 -8.64 -11.36 10.04
CA LYS A 13 -9.90 -11.95 10.52
C LYS A 13 -11.06 -11.69 9.56
N SER A 14 -11.08 -10.54 8.89
CA SER A 14 -12.12 -10.20 7.92
C SER A 14 -12.06 -11.01 6.62
N LEU A 15 -10.93 -11.68 6.34
CA LEU A 15 -10.75 -12.45 5.10
C LEU A 15 -11.53 -13.78 5.09
N LYS A 16 -11.93 -14.29 6.26
CA LYS A 16 -12.55 -15.62 6.41
C LYS A 16 -13.66 -15.90 5.39
N PRO A 17 -14.64 -15.01 5.15
CA PRO A 17 -15.70 -15.27 4.16
C PRO A 17 -15.14 -15.45 2.74
N VAL A 18 -14.09 -14.73 2.38
CA VAL A 18 -13.46 -14.87 1.06
C VAL A 18 -12.75 -16.21 0.95
N LEU A 19 -11.96 -16.58 1.96
CA LEU A 19 -11.21 -17.84 1.96
C LEU A 19 -12.13 -19.07 1.88
N GLU A 20 -13.33 -19.00 2.51
CA GLU A 20 -14.30 -20.08 2.49
C GLU A 20 -15.16 -20.14 1.21
N LYS A 21 -15.34 -19.00 0.53
CA LYS A 21 -16.32 -18.86 -0.56
C LYS A 21 -15.68 -18.49 -1.92
N SER A 22 -14.34 -18.37 -2.01
CA SER A 22 -13.64 -18.06 -3.25
C SER A 22 -13.90 -19.12 -4.32
N THR A 23 -14.19 -18.66 -5.54
CA THR A 23 -14.42 -19.52 -6.71
C THR A 23 -13.60 -19.13 -7.91
N LEU A 24 -13.07 -17.92 -7.93
CA LEU A 24 -12.33 -17.34 -9.04
C LEU A 24 -10.80 -17.39 -8.82
N VAL A 25 -10.37 -17.43 -7.55
CA VAL A 25 -8.96 -17.52 -7.14
C VAL A 25 -8.80 -18.73 -6.23
N ARG A 26 -8.03 -19.71 -6.69
CA ARG A 26 -7.64 -20.86 -5.88
C ARG A 26 -6.21 -20.68 -5.37
N VAL A 27 -5.99 -20.97 -4.11
CA VAL A 27 -4.69 -20.96 -3.45
C VAL A 27 -4.12 -22.38 -3.43
N ASN A 28 -2.88 -22.56 -3.89
CA ASN A 28 -2.16 -23.81 -3.81
C ASN A 28 -1.25 -23.81 -2.58
N GLU A 29 -1.71 -24.44 -1.49
CA GLU A 29 -0.98 -24.51 -0.21
C GLU A 29 0.36 -25.25 -0.32
N GLU A 30 0.47 -26.27 -1.18
CA GLU A 30 1.72 -27.01 -1.39
C GLU A 30 2.79 -26.09 -2.00
N LYS A 31 2.39 -25.21 -2.92
CA LYS A 31 3.29 -24.20 -3.51
C LYS A 31 3.73 -23.15 -2.50
N ILE A 32 2.91 -22.76 -1.54
CA ILE A 32 3.34 -21.88 -0.46
C ILE A 32 4.50 -22.52 0.33
N VAL A 33 4.36 -23.80 0.68
CA VAL A 33 5.42 -24.54 1.40
C VAL A 33 6.70 -24.68 0.54
N GLU A 34 6.55 -24.99 -0.76
CA GLU A 34 7.66 -25.10 -1.71
C GLU A 34 8.42 -23.76 -1.83
N VAL A 35 7.71 -22.65 -2.01
CA VAL A 35 8.28 -21.30 -2.10
C VAL A 35 8.99 -20.94 -0.78
N ALA A 36 8.38 -21.22 0.36
CA ALA A 36 8.99 -20.96 1.66
C ALA A 36 10.30 -21.72 1.87
N ASN A 37 10.46 -22.92 1.29
CA ASN A 37 11.68 -23.73 1.40
C ASN A 37 12.93 -23.04 0.85
N TRP A 38 12.80 -22.30 -0.24
CA TRP A 38 13.94 -21.56 -0.80
C TRP A 38 13.98 -20.11 -0.31
N MET A 39 12.82 -19.46 -0.16
CA MET A 39 12.76 -18.05 0.27
C MET A 39 13.27 -17.86 1.70
N ALA A 40 13.16 -18.86 2.57
CA ALA A 40 13.69 -18.80 3.94
C ALA A 40 15.21 -18.52 4.02
N TYR A 41 15.95 -18.82 2.96
CA TYR A 41 17.41 -18.61 2.89
C TYR A 41 17.81 -17.30 2.21
N GLU A 42 16.83 -16.49 1.79
CA GLU A 42 17.09 -15.19 1.21
C GLU A 42 17.32 -14.11 2.27
N GLU A 43 17.93 -13.01 1.84
CA GLU A 43 18.03 -11.81 2.63
C GLU A 43 16.80 -10.93 2.42
N PHE A 44 16.26 -10.41 3.51
CA PHE A 44 15.13 -9.48 3.50
C PHE A 44 15.61 -8.09 3.91
N ALA A 45 15.10 -7.07 3.22
CA ALA A 45 15.41 -5.69 3.54
C ALA A 45 15.01 -5.36 4.98
N LYS A 46 15.94 -4.75 5.71
CA LYS A 46 15.70 -4.22 7.05
C LYS A 46 15.38 -2.73 6.96
N PRO A 47 14.57 -2.22 7.87
CA PRO A 47 14.38 -0.79 7.99
C PRO A 47 15.70 -0.09 8.29
N ASP A 48 16.15 0.78 7.42
CA ASP A 48 17.38 1.55 7.58
C ASP A 48 17.13 3.07 7.63
N GLY A 49 15.86 3.46 7.53
CA GLY A 49 15.45 4.85 7.49
C GLY A 49 15.78 5.55 6.17
N SER A 50 16.24 4.83 5.14
CA SER A 50 16.48 5.40 3.82
C SER A 50 15.17 5.85 3.18
N MET A 51 15.27 6.90 2.38
CA MET A 51 14.16 7.43 1.59
C MET A 51 14.64 7.63 0.16
N LEU A 52 13.71 7.56 -0.80
CA LEU A 52 14.04 7.75 -2.21
C LEU A 52 14.60 9.15 -2.49
N PHE A 53 14.07 10.15 -1.80
CA PHE A 53 14.51 11.55 -1.86
C PHE A 53 14.67 12.12 -0.45
N ASP A 54 15.56 13.08 -0.28
CA ASP A 54 15.81 13.74 1.01
C ASP A 54 14.76 14.84 1.27
N PHE A 55 13.84 14.57 2.18
CA PHE A 55 12.87 15.55 2.70
C PHE A 55 13.33 16.23 3.99
N GLY A 56 14.58 16.03 4.39
CA GLY A 56 15.16 16.52 5.64
C GLY A 56 15.00 15.53 6.80
N ASN A 57 15.38 15.99 8.00
CA ASN A 57 15.42 15.14 9.20
C ASN A 57 14.36 15.52 10.26
N ASP A 58 13.51 16.52 9.98
CA ASP A 58 12.42 16.88 10.89
C ASP A 58 11.37 15.76 10.91
N PRO A 59 11.15 15.08 12.06
CA PRO A 59 10.18 14.01 12.16
C PRO A 59 8.76 14.41 11.78
N ASN A 60 8.38 15.67 12.03
CA ASN A 60 7.04 16.16 11.71
C ASN A 60 6.85 16.23 10.19
N ILE A 61 7.85 16.76 9.48
CA ILE A 61 7.82 16.82 8.01
C ILE A 61 7.80 15.41 7.42
N LEU A 62 8.55 14.46 8.00
CA LEU A 62 8.58 13.08 7.53
C LEU A 62 7.25 12.36 7.76
N MET A 63 6.54 12.64 8.86
CA MET A 63 5.17 12.15 9.10
C MET A 63 4.19 12.73 8.07
N ASP A 64 4.22 14.06 7.87
CA ASP A 64 3.36 14.75 6.90
C ASP A 64 3.60 14.21 5.48
N TYR A 65 4.85 14.14 5.05
CA TYR A 65 5.24 13.59 3.76
C TYR A 65 4.71 12.16 3.57
N THR A 66 4.96 11.27 4.52
CA THR A 66 4.63 9.86 4.37
C THR A 66 3.14 9.64 4.21
N LEU A 67 2.30 10.35 4.97
CA LEU A 67 0.84 10.21 4.87
C LEU A 67 0.29 10.92 3.63
N VAL A 68 0.82 12.08 3.24
CA VAL A 68 0.42 12.75 1.99
C VAL A 68 0.77 11.90 0.78
N VAL A 69 1.97 11.29 0.73
CA VAL A 69 2.36 10.37 -0.35
C VAL A 69 1.35 9.23 -0.45
N ASN A 70 1.01 8.58 0.67
CA ASN A 70 0.08 7.46 0.66
C ASN A 70 -1.39 7.87 0.44
N THR A 71 -1.72 9.15 0.59
CA THR A 71 -2.99 9.71 0.11
C THR A 71 -3.11 9.62 -1.41
N LEU A 72 -1.98 9.65 -2.14
CA LEU A 72 -1.91 9.73 -3.60
C LEU A 72 -1.29 8.48 -4.27
N ASN A 73 -0.94 7.46 -3.52
CA ASN A 73 -0.20 6.30 -4.01
C ASN A 73 -1.10 5.27 -4.71
N PHE A 74 -1.70 5.66 -5.84
CA PHE A 74 -2.59 4.83 -6.66
C PHE A 74 -2.52 5.23 -8.14
N ALA A 75 -2.92 4.32 -9.04
CA ALA A 75 -3.15 4.57 -10.46
C ALA A 75 -2.06 5.43 -11.15
N PHE A 76 -0.98 4.80 -11.61
CA PHE A 76 0.11 5.49 -12.33
C PHE A 76 0.15 5.18 -13.82
N THR A 77 -0.78 4.35 -14.30
CA THR A 77 -0.88 3.95 -15.70
C THR A 77 -2.17 4.49 -16.30
N ASP A 78 -2.11 5.09 -17.48
CA ASP A 78 -3.31 5.48 -18.22
C ASP A 78 -4.06 4.23 -18.68
N PHE A 79 -5.30 4.08 -18.23
CA PHE A 79 -6.11 2.87 -18.46
C PHE A 79 -6.54 2.68 -19.92
N LYS A 80 -6.43 3.70 -20.76
CA LYS A 80 -6.81 3.63 -22.18
C LYS A 80 -5.62 3.24 -23.05
N THR A 81 -4.46 3.80 -22.75
CA THR A 81 -3.26 3.65 -23.57
C THR A 81 -2.24 2.66 -23.01
N GLY A 82 -2.34 2.32 -21.71
CA GLY A 82 -1.35 1.50 -21.00
C GLY A 82 -0.03 2.22 -20.74
N VAL A 83 0.04 3.54 -21.04
CA VAL A 83 1.26 4.33 -20.83
C VAL A 83 1.41 4.68 -19.35
N LYS A 84 2.59 4.46 -18.80
CA LYS A 84 2.93 4.80 -17.42
C LYS A 84 3.28 6.28 -17.28
N PHE A 85 2.93 6.86 -16.14
CA PHE A 85 3.36 8.19 -15.77
C PHE A 85 4.86 8.16 -15.43
N GLU A 86 5.63 9.00 -16.11
CA GLU A 86 7.06 9.16 -15.91
C GLU A 86 7.43 10.63 -15.81
N THR A 87 8.51 10.93 -15.09
CA THR A 87 9.08 12.27 -14.99
C THR A 87 10.61 12.23 -14.97
N ASP A 88 11.24 13.24 -15.58
CA ASP A 88 12.68 13.43 -15.46
C ASP A 88 12.99 14.34 -14.26
N TYR A 89 13.85 13.86 -13.36
CA TYR A 89 14.27 14.61 -12.19
C TYR A 89 15.65 14.18 -11.71
N MET A 90 16.52 15.14 -11.36
CA MET A 90 17.89 14.92 -10.88
C MET A 90 18.71 14.01 -11.81
N GLY A 91 18.58 14.22 -13.14
CA GLY A 91 19.35 13.49 -14.14
C GLY A 91 18.92 12.05 -14.39
N LYS A 92 17.79 11.61 -13.82
CA LYS A 92 17.22 10.26 -13.99
C LYS A 92 15.75 10.35 -14.38
N ARG A 93 15.29 9.36 -15.16
CA ARG A 93 13.88 9.13 -15.42
C ARG A 93 13.29 8.22 -14.33
N TRP A 94 12.19 8.65 -13.76
CA TRP A 94 11.45 7.98 -12.72
C TRP A 94 10.09 7.55 -13.28
N CYS A 95 9.54 6.44 -12.81
CA CYS A 95 8.22 5.95 -13.22
C CYS A 95 7.34 5.58 -12.02
N ASP A 96 6.03 5.48 -12.25
CA ASP A 96 5.03 5.06 -11.28
C ASP A 96 5.10 5.87 -9.95
N SER A 97 5.06 5.22 -8.81
CA SER A 97 5.14 5.86 -7.49
C SER A 97 6.46 6.61 -7.24
N GLU A 98 7.56 6.16 -7.85
CA GLU A 98 8.84 6.87 -7.77
C GLU A 98 8.75 8.22 -8.52
N ALA A 99 8.07 8.27 -9.67
CA ALA A 99 7.82 9.52 -10.40
C ALA A 99 6.95 10.48 -9.59
N MET A 100 5.91 9.98 -8.91
CA MET A 100 5.12 10.79 -7.98
C MET A 100 5.99 11.39 -6.88
N ASN A 101 6.85 10.59 -6.24
CA ASN A 101 7.77 11.07 -5.20
C ASN A 101 8.75 12.11 -5.74
N ALA A 102 9.28 11.93 -6.95
CA ALA A 102 10.14 12.90 -7.63
C ALA A 102 9.42 14.24 -7.84
N CYS A 103 8.17 14.21 -8.27
CA CYS A 103 7.33 15.40 -8.43
C CYS A 103 7.10 16.13 -7.10
N LEU A 104 6.78 15.41 -6.03
CA LEU A 104 6.57 16.00 -4.70
C LEU A 104 7.85 16.60 -4.12
N HIS A 105 8.99 15.93 -4.30
CA HIS A 105 10.28 16.48 -3.90
C HIS A 105 10.63 17.75 -4.68
N ARG A 106 10.41 17.74 -6.00
CA ARG A 106 10.58 18.93 -6.87
C ARG A 106 9.69 20.09 -6.43
N ALA A 107 8.40 19.83 -6.15
CA ALA A 107 7.44 20.84 -5.70
C ALA A 107 7.88 21.45 -4.36
N ARG A 108 8.31 20.62 -3.40
CA ARG A 108 8.84 21.10 -2.12
C ARG A 108 10.11 21.96 -2.31
N ALA A 109 11.05 21.54 -3.14
CA ALA A 109 12.26 22.30 -3.44
C ALA A 109 11.94 23.66 -4.09
N ALA A 110 10.82 23.75 -4.81
CA ALA A 110 10.29 25.00 -5.38
C ALA A 110 9.46 25.84 -4.38
N GLY A 111 9.37 25.43 -3.12
CA GLY A 111 8.63 26.13 -2.07
C GLY A 111 7.12 25.93 -2.09
N VAL A 112 6.60 24.96 -2.85
CA VAL A 112 5.16 24.62 -2.82
C VAL A 112 4.82 23.97 -1.47
N PRO A 113 3.84 24.50 -0.70
CA PRO A 113 3.51 24.01 0.63
C PRO A 113 2.62 22.74 0.58
N PHE A 114 3.06 21.72 -0.15
CA PHE A 114 2.26 20.52 -0.47
C PHE A 114 1.96 19.63 0.75
N PHE A 115 2.59 19.89 1.90
CA PHE A 115 2.31 19.17 3.16
C PHE A 115 1.52 20.02 4.17
N GLU A 116 0.90 21.11 3.68
CA GLU A 116 0.06 22.01 4.48
C GLU A 116 -1.41 21.77 4.16
N GLY A 117 -2.22 21.46 5.19
CA GLY A 117 -3.65 21.20 5.01
C GLY A 117 -4.39 22.38 4.37
N GLU A 118 -4.01 23.63 4.71
CA GLU A 118 -4.58 24.85 4.14
C GLU A 118 -4.36 24.96 2.62
N TYR A 119 -3.22 24.48 2.13
CA TYR A 119 -2.94 24.41 0.71
C TYR A 119 -3.73 23.28 0.05
N LEU A 120 -3.71 22.09 0.66
CA LEU A 120 -4.41 20.91 0.13
C LEU A 120 -5.92 21.15 0.04
N ALA A 121 -6.53 21.80 1.04
CA ALA A 121 -7.96 22.11 1.06
C ALA A 121 -8.43 22.99 -0.10
N LYS A 122 -7.53 23.74 -0.73
CA LYS A 122 -7.83 24.71 -1.79
C LYS A 122 -7.17 24.39 -3.12
N ILE A 123 -6.39 23.32 -3.20
CA ILE A 123 -5.63 22.97 -4.39
C ILE A 123 -6.53 22.88 -5.61
N THR A 124 -6.11 23.50 -6.72
CA THR A 124 -6.82 23.42 -7.98
C THR A 124 -6.24 22.30 -8.87
N ARG A 125 -7.03 21.91 -9.86
CA ARG A 125 -6.58 20.92 -10.84
C ARG A 125 -5.32 21.38 -11.58
N GLU A 126 -5.28 22.68 -11.94
CA GLU A 126 -4.17 23.30 -12.64
C GLU A 126 -2.90 23.33 -11.78
N GLU A 127 -3.01 23.59 -10.49
CA GLU A 127 -1.89 23.55 -9.55
C GLU A 127 -1.37 22.12 -9.39
N LEU A 128 -2.26 21.14 -9.24
CA LEU A 128 -1.87 19.74 -9.13
C LEU A 128 -1.23 19.22 -10.41
N ALA A 129 -1.74 19.61 -11.59
CA ALA A 129 -1.14 19.27 -12.88
C ALA A 129 0.28 19.82 -13.02
N LYS A 130 0.54 21.02 -12.50
CA LYS A 130 1.91 21.60 -12.47
C LYS A 130 2.85 20.84 -11.52
N VAL A 131 2.35 20.38 -10.38
CA VAL A 131 3.12 19.52 -9.46
C VAL A 131 3.49 18.22 -10.16
N PHE A 132 2.52 17.55 -10.78
CA PHE A 132 2.69 16.27 -11.46
C PHE A 132 3.01 16.44 -12.95
N THR A 133 4.02 17.26 -13.27
CA THR A 133 4.52 17.39 -14.64
C THR A 133 5.32 16.12 -15.01
N GLY A 134 4.88 15.44 -16.06
CA GLY A 134 5.47 14.20 -16.56
C GLY A 134 5.21 13.97 -18.06
N THR A 135 5.44 12.74 -18.52
CA THR A 135 5.28 12.32 -19.93
C THR A 135 3.84 12.30 -20.39
N ILE A 136 2.91 12.04 -19.46
CA ILE A 136 1.47 12.10 -19.64
C ILE A 136 0.87 12.91 -18.48
N GLU A 137 -0.39 13.29 -18.57
CA GLU A 137 -1.11 13.78 -17.40
C GLU A 137 -1.18 12.66 -16.34
N MET A 138 -1.01 13.02 -15.07
CA MET A 138 -1.13 12.07 -13.97
C MET A 138 -2.54 11.43 -14.01
N PRO A 139 -2.64 10.09 -14.10
CA PRO A 139 -3.94 9.43 -14.15
C PRO A 139 -4.83 9.77 -12.95
N MET A 140 -6.13 9.86 -13.18
CA MET A 140 -7.13 10.17 -12.17
C MET A 140 -6.84 11.50 -11.43
N LEU A 141 -6.46 12.53 -12.17
CA LEU A 141 -6.06 13.83 -11.60
C LEU A 141 -7.20 14.50 -10.84
N ASP A 142 -8.44 14.42 -11.33
CA ASP A 142 -9.62 15.02 -10.71
C ASP A 142 -9.96 14.34 -9.36
N GLU A 143 -9.84 13.01 -9.32
CA GLU A 143 -10.00 12.24 -8.09
C GLU A 143 -8.92 12.62 -7.06
N ARG A 144 -7.68 12.82 -7.51
CA ARG A 144 -6.59 13.28 -6.64
C ARG A 144 -6.87 14.67 -6.05
N VAL A 145 -7.39 15.60 -6.83
CA VAL A 145 -7.82 16.93 -6.34
C VAL A 145 -8.90 16.78 -5.28
N THR A 146 -9.93 15.99 -5.57
CA THR A 146 -11.05 15.75 -4.64
C THR A 146 -10.57 15.15 -3.33
N ILE A 147 -9.71 14.13 -3.40
CA ILE A 147 -9.11 13.47 -2.23
C ILE A 147 -8.27 14.46 -1.42
N LEU A 148 -7.37 15.21 -2.07
CA LEU A 148 -6.50 16.16 -1.37
C LEU A 148 -7.28 17.24 -0.67
N ARG A 149 -8.34 17.76 -1.28
CA ARG A 149 -9.22 18.77 -0.65
C ARG A 149 -9.90 18.22 0.59
N ALA A 150 -10.51 17.05 0.50
CA ALA A 150 -11.16 16.43 1.65
C ALA A 150 -10.17 16.15 2.81
N VAL A 151 -8.97 15.66 2.49
CA VAL A 151 -7.91 15.46 3.48
C VAL A 151 -7.44 16.79 4.06
N GLY A 152 -7.22 17.81 3.23
CA GLY A 152 -6.80 19.13 3.68
C GLY A 152 -7.82 19.78 4.60
N GLU A 153 -9.12 19.75 4.24
CA GLU A 153 -10.22 20.25 5.05
C GLU A 153 -10.27 19.59 6.44
N LYS A 154 -10.16 18.25 6.49
CA LYS A 154 -10.10 17.49 7.74
C LYS A 154 -8.89 17.88 8.59
N LEU A 155 -7.71 18.01 7.97
CA LEU A 155 -6.50 18.41 8.68
C LEU A 155 -6.62 19.82 9.26
N VAL A 156 -7.18 20.76 8.50
CA VAL A 156 -7.39 22.13 8.97
C VAL A 156 -8.37 22.17 10.13
N ALA A 157 -9.50 21.46 10.00
CA ALA A 157 -10.54 21.47 11.02
C ALA A 157 -10.06 20.90 12.36
N ASP A 158 -9.34 19.77 12.36
CA ASP A 158 -9.11 18.99 13.57
C ASP A 158 -7.64 18.90 13.98
N TYR A 159 -6.69 19.15 13.05
CA TYR A 159 -5.27 18.85 13.26
C TYR A 159 -4.34 20.03 12.93
N LYS A 160 -4.84 21.26 12.95
CA LYS A 160 -4.06 22.46 12.63
C LYS A 160 -3.30 22.37 11.32
N GLY A 161 -3.94 21.77 10.30
CA GLY A 161 -3.40 21.61 8.96
C GLY A 161 -2.30 20.56 8.80
N LYS A 162 -2.05 19.67 9.77
CA LYS A 162 -0.88 18.78 9.77
C LYS A 162 -1.18 17.35 10.12
N PHE A 163 -0.71 16.40 9.30
CA PHE A 163 -0.78 14.98 9.63
C PHE A 163 0.02 14.59 10.88
N HIS A 164 1.17 15.24 11.14
CA HIS A 164 1.93 14.93 12.35
C HIS A 164 1.14 15.22 13.63
N ASN A 165 0.25 16.21 13.64
CA ASN A 165 -0.63 16.46 14.78
C ASN A 165 -1.65 15.34 14.95
N PHE A 166 -2.22 14.84 13.85
CA PHE A 166 -3.05 13.64 13.87
C PHE A 166 -2.28 12.43 14.44
N VAL A 167 -1.11 12.11 13.86
CA VAL A 167 -0.29 10.97 14.31
C VAL A 167 0.06 11.05 15.78
N ARG A 168 0.43 12.24 16.29
CA ARG A 168 0.78 12.44 17.70
C ARG A 168 -0.42 12.42 18.64
N SER A 169 -1.64 12.55 18.12
CA SER A 169 -2.87 12.40 18.89
C SER A 169 -3.36 10.95 19.00
N CYS A 170 -2.76 10.03 18.23
CA CYS A 170 -3.09 8.61 18.26
C CYS A 170 -2.16 7.83 19.19
N ALA A 171 -2.61 6.69 19.72
CA ALA A 171 -1.71 5.72 20.30
C ALA A 171 -0.71 5.23 19.21
N PRO A 172 0.58 5.03 19.54
CA PRO A 172 1.59 4.57 18.57
C PRO A 172 1.47 3.07 18.26
N LYS A 173 0.25 2.63 18.01
CA LYS A 173 -0.19 1.25 17.70
C LYS A 173 -1.13 1.26 16.51
N LEU A 174 -1.24 0.13 15.82
CA LEU A 174 -2.29 -0.06 14.82
C LEU A 174 -3.66 -0.09 15.49
N TYR A 175 -3.75 -0.86 16.59
CA TYR A 175 -4.97 -1.13 17.32
C TYR A 175 -4.81 -0.77 18.80
N SER A 176 -5.72 0.04 19.33
CA SER A 176 -5.74 0.49 20.73
C SER A 176 -7.14 0.88 21.19
N ASN A 177 -8.10 -0.06 21.08
CA ASN A 177 -9.51 0.14 21.47
C ASN A 177 -10.15 1.38 20.81
N GLY A 178 -9.87 1.62 19.54
CA GLY A 178 -10.37 2.73 18.76
C GLY A 178 -9.48 3.97 18.72
N ASP A 179 -8.37 4.01 19.48
CA ASP A 179 -7.39 5.10 19.50
C ASP A 179 -6.07 4.76 18.76
N GLY A 180 -5.99 3.57 18.18
CA GLY A 180 -4.86 3.16 17.37
C GLY A 180 -4.77 3.92 16.05
N LEU A 181 -3.55 4.10 15.56
CA LEU A 181 -3.28 4.90 14.37
C LEU A 181 -4.03 4.38 13.13
N LEU A 182 -4.09 3.05 12.93
CA LEU A 182 -4.85 2.47 11.82
C LEU A 182 -6.35 2.66 12.01
N GLU A 183 -6.85 2.39 13.21
CA GLU A 183 -8.27 2.54 13.55
C GLU A 183 -8.76 3.96 13.31
N ARG A 184 -7.99 4.96 13.74
CA ARG A 184 -8.34 6.37 13.58
C ARG A 184 -8.13 6.87 12.15
N LEU A 185 -7.03 6.47 11.49
CA LEU A 185 -6.74 6.87 10.12
C LEU A 185 -7.86 6.45 9.16
N THR A 186 -8.31 5.20 9.26
CA THR A 186 -9.38 4.68 8.41
C THR A 186 -10.75 5.26 8.75
N LYS A 187 -11.02 5.56 10.01
CA LYS A 187 -12.28 6.14 10.47
C LYS A 187 -12.40 7.64 10.15
N GLU A 188 -11.33 8.39 10.32
CA GLU A 188 -11.36 9.86 10.25
C GLU A 188 -11.03 10.41 8.85
N PHE A 189 -10.35 9.62 8.03
CA PHE A 189 -10.01 9.97 6.67
C PHE A 189 -10.57 8.90 5.70
N PRO A 190 -11.76 9.12 5.12
CA PRO A 190 -12.40 8.14 4.21
C PRO A 190 -11.52 7.70 3.05
N ARG A 191 -10.51 8.49 2.70
CA ARG A 191 -9.48 8.15 1.73
C ARG A 191 -8.78 6.83 2.03
N PHE A 192 -8.66 6.47 3.30
CA PHE A 192 -7.97 5.27 3.77
C PHE A 192 -8.91 4.11 4.14
N GLU A 193 -10.22 4.31 4.00
CA GLU A 193 -11.25 3.29 4.26
C GLU A 193 -11.36 2.32 3.06
N ASP A 194 -10.39 1.41 2.96
CA ASP A 194 -10.33 0.38 1.92
C ASP A 194 -11.03 -0.89 2.42
N VAL A 195 -12.35 -0.87 2.32
CA VAL A 195 -13.27 -1.93 2.74
C VAL A 195 -14.16 -2.30 1.56
N SER A 196 -14.35 -3.58 1.33
CA SER A 196 -15.22 -4.13 0.29
C SER A 196 -16.31 -5.01 0.90
N SER A 197 -17.41 -5.25 0.16
CA SER A 197 -18.46 -6.18 0.56
C SER A 197 -18.38 -7.43 -0.31
N TYR A 198 -18.11 -8.59 0.31
CA TYR A 198 -18.02 -9.87 -0.38
C TYR A 198 -19.15 -10.79 0.09
N LYS A 199 -20.12 -11.04 -0.80
CA LYS A 199 -21.28 -11.91 -0.53
C LYS A 199 -22.02 -11.57 0.79
N GLY A 200 -22.08 -10.26 1.10
CA GLY A 200 -22.75 -9.73 2.29
C GLY A 200 -21.86 -9.54 3.52
N ASP A 201 -20.63 -10.03 3.49
CA ASP A 201 -19.64 -9.86 4.56
C ASP A 201 -18.69 -8.69 4.25
N GLN A 202 -18.25 -7.94 5.26
CA GLN A 202 -17.24 -6.88 5.07
C GLN A 202 -15.82 -7.44 5.10
N VAL A 203 -15.01 -7.02 4.13
CA VAL A 203 -13.60 -7.38 3.98
C VAL A 203 -12.75 -6.12 4.09
N GLN A 204 -11.91 -6.06 5.11
CA GLN A 204 -11.01 -4.94 5.36
C GLN A 204 -9.66 -5.22 4.70
N ILE A 205 -9.14 -4.28 3.93
CA ILE A 205 -7.82 -4.42 3.30
C ILE A 205 -6.88 -3.32 3.77
N TYR A 206 -7.34 -2.05 3.78
CA TYR A 206 -6.60 -0.89 4.30
C TYR A 206 -5.18 -0.74 3.73
N LYS A 207 -5.00 -1.03 2.43
CA LYS A 207 -3.68 -1.06 1.78
C LYS A 207 -2.87 0.20 2.03
N LEU A 208 -3.41 1.35 1.67
CA LEU A 208 -2.68 2.63 1.74
C LEU A 208 -2.49 3.13 3.17
N ALA A 209 -3.44 2.86 4.06
CA ALA A 209 -3.30 3.16 5.49
C ALA A 209 -2.13 2.39 6.10
N GLN A 210 -2.10 1.07 5.91
CA GLN A 210 -1.04 0.22 6.44
C GLN A 210 0.32 0.53 5.80
N LEU A 211 0.37 0.76 4.48
CA LEU A 211 1.60 1.12 3.78
C LEU A 211 2.15 2.46 4.30
N GLY A 212 1.30 3.47 4.50
CA GLY A 212 1.70 4.77 5.06
C GLY A 212 2.28 4.63 6.47
N ILE A 213 1.61 3.88 7.34
CA ILE A 213 2.08 3.63 8.70
C ILE A 213 3.41 2.84 8.70
N TRP A 214 3.53 1.84 7.82
CA TRP A 214 4.77 1.06 7.70
C TRP A 214 5.94 1.92 7.20
N MET A 215 5.75 2.71 6.14
CA MET A 215 6.77 3.63 5.63
C MET A 215 7.21 4.64 6.70
N MET A 216 6.27 5.16 7.47
CA MET A 216 6.57 6.06 8.59
C MET A 216 7.39 5.34 9.67
N HIS A 217 7.04 4.09 10.03
CA HIS A 217 7.81 3.27 10.95
C HIS A 217 9.25 3.01 10.45
N LEU A 218 9.40 2.63 9.16
CA LEU A 218 10.71 2.40 8.54
C LEU A 218 11.60 3.65 8.58
N THR A 219 11.00 4.81 8.34
CA THR A 219 11.73 6.08 8.26
C THR A 219 12.11 6.62 9.65
N LEU A 220 11.21 6.56 10.63
CA LEU A 220 11.36 7.24 11.92
C LEU A 220 11.91 6.37 13.04
N SER A 221 11.69 5.06 13.01
CA SER A 221 12.16 4.14 14.06
C SER A 221 13.69 4.08 14.16
N PRO A 222 14.46 3.97 13.06
CA PRO A 222 15.94 4.02 13.12
C PRO A 222 16.45 5.37 13.62
N ARG A 223 15.70 6.45 13.39
CA ARG A 223 16.00 7.81 13.89
C ARG A 223 15.60 8.03 15.34
N LYS A 224 14.99 7.03 16.00
CA LYS A 224 14.44 7.12 17.38
C LYS A 224 13.43 8.27 17.55
N ALA A 225 12.78 8.69 16.47
CA ALA A 225 11.85 9.82 16.47
C ALA A 225 10.40 9.39 16.70
N TRP A 226 10.04 8.21 16.20
CA TRP A 226 8.74 7.56 16.39
C TRP A 226 8.85 6.08 16.03
N LYS A 227 8.07 5.23 16.72
CA LYS A 227 8.05 3.79 16.47
C LYS A 227 6.63 3.27 16.63
N LEU A 228 6.20 2.44 15.69
CA LEU A 228 4.99 1.64 15.82
C LEU A 228 5.26 0.48 16.82
N GLU A 229 4.51 0.39 17.90
CA GLU A 229 4.75 -0.58 18.97
C GLU A 229 4.30 -2.00 18.60
N ASP A 230 3.23 -2.11 17.81
CA ASP A 230 2.65 -3.37 17.37
C ASP A 230 2.86 -3.65 15.87
N ALA A 231 4.04 -3.27 15.34
CA ALA A 231 4.39 -3.45 13.93
C ALA A 231 4.22 -4.89 13.43
N HIS A 232 4.26 -5.87 14.33
CA HIS A 232 4.02 -7.29 14.02
C HIS A 232 2.57 -7.60 13.61
N LEU A 233 1.63 -6.68 13.83
CA LEU A 233 0.24 -6.79 13.40
C LEU A 233 -0.01 -6.18 12.00
N LEU A 234 0.99 -5.50 11.41
CA LEU A 234 0.91 -5.06 10.01
C LEU A 234 0.73 -6.28 9.10
N THR A 235 -0.17 -6.15 8.15
CA THR A 235 -0.38 -7.17 7.13
C THR A 235 0.38 -6.83 5.84
N ALA A 236 0.13 -7.57 4.77
CA ALA A 236 0.62 -7.25 3.44
C ALA A 236 -0.17 -6.07 2.82
N PHE A 237 0.36 -5.56 1.70
CA PHE A 237 -0.22 -4.43 0.96
C PHE A 237 -0.81 -4.94 -0.35
N ALA A 238 -2.07 -5.38 -0.33
CA ALA A 238 -2.74 -6.02 -1.45
C ALA A 238 -2.89 -5.06 -2.66
N ASP A 239 -1.83 -4.99 -3.46
CA ASP A 239 -1.76 -4.26 -4.74
C ASP A 239 -1.92 -5.21 -5.95
N TYR A 240 -1.62 -4.72 -7.15
CA TYR A 240 -1.71 -5.51 -8.38
C TYR A 240 -0.41 -6.28 -8.72
N ILE A 241 0.71 -6.02 -8.03
CA ILE A 241 2.03 -6.65 -8.32
C ILE A 241 2.18 -7.98 -7.56
N VAL A 242 1.87 -8.01 -6.28
CA VAL A 242 2.00 -9.23 -5.46
C VAL A 242 1.21 -10.41 -6.04
N PRO A 243 -0.04 -10.25 -6.53
CA PRO A 243 -0.77 -11.32 -7.21
C PRO A 243 -0.05 -11.88 -8.44
N VAL A 244 0.70 -11.04 -9.17
CA VAL A 244 1.54 -11.53 -10.29
C VAL A 244 2.61 -12.49 -9.78
N GLY A 245 3.31 -12.11 -8.72
CA GLY A 245 4.28 -13.00 -8.07
C GLY A 245 3.66 -14.33 -7.65
N MET A 246 2.46 -14.31 -7.04
CA MET A 246 1.74 -15.51 -6.65
C MET A 246 1.40 -16.41 -7.85
N ARG A 247 1.01 -15.84 -8.99
CA ARG A 247 0.76 -16.59 -10.22
C ARG A 247 2.05 -17.20 -10.77
N VAL A 248 3.13 -16.43 -10.88
CA VAL A 248 4.43 -16.89 -11.41
C VAL A 248 4.99 -18.04 -10.57
N MET A 249 4.82 -17.98 -9.25
CA MET A 249 5.24 -19.03 -8.33
C MET A 249 4.27 -20.23 -8.27
N GLY A 250 3.15 -20.17 -8.98
CA GLY A 250 2.12 -21.22 -8.99
C GLY A 250 1.31 -21.32 -7.69
N ILE A 251 1.36 -20.28 -6.85
CA ILE A 251 0.54 -20.18 -5.63
C ILE A 251 -0.90 -19.85 -5.99
N PHE A 252 -1.11 -18.94 -6.98
CA PHE A 252 -2.44 -18.61 -7.50
C PHE A 252 -2.77 -19.39 -8.76
N GLU A 253 -3.95 -19.97 -8.77
CA GLU A 253 -4.64 -20.51 -9.93
C GLU A 253 -5.94 -19.75 -10.12
N TYR A 254 -6.08 -19.05 -11.25
CA TYR A 254 -7.30 -18.32 -11.58
C TYR A 254 -8.28 -19.21 -12.32
N ALA A 255 -9.58 -19.01 -12.09
CA ALA A 255 -10.61 -19.58 -12.95
C ALA A 255 -10.37 -19.17 -14.41
N PRO A 256 -10.67 -20.03 -15.42
CA PRO A 256 -10.30 -19.78 -16.82
C PRO A 256 -10.80 -18.44 -17.37
N GLU A 257 -12.00 -18.01 -16.97
CA GLU A 257 -12.58 -16.74 -17.40
C GLU A 257 -11.81 -15.55 -16.83
N LEU A 258 -11.43 -15.61 -15.55
CA LEU A 258 -10.64 -14.57 -14.89
C LEU A 258 -9.23 -14.51 -15.48
N GLU A 259 -8.61 -15.67 -15.70
CA GLU A 259 -7.29 -15.73 -16.34
C GLU A 259 -7.30 -15.13 -17.74
N LYS A 260 -8.31 -15.46 -18.54
CA LYS A 260 -8.50 -14.89 -19.89
C LYS A 260 -8.73 -13.38 -19.83
N GLN A 261 -9.49 -12.89 -18.85
CA GLN A 261 -9.74 -11.46 -18.64
C GLN A 261 -8.45 -10.71 -18.34
N ILE A 262 -7.66 -11.19 -17.39
CA ILE A 262 -6.40 -10.57 -16.97
C ILE A 262 -5.35 -10.65 -18.08
N ASN A 263 -5.16 -11.81 -18.71
CA ASN A 263 -4.21 -11.98 -19.82
C ASN A 263 -4.60 -11.17 -21.05
N GLY A 264 -5.90 -10.88 -21.22
CA GLY A 264 -6.42 -10.00 -22.26
C GLY A 264 -6.40 -8.52 -21.91
N LEU A 265 -5.78 -8.14 -20.77
CA LEU A 265 -5.70 -6.75 -20.27
C LEU A 265 -7.08 -6.07 -20.16
N LYS A 266 -8.12 -6.83 -19.83
CA LYS A 266 -9.47 -6.30 -19.60
C LYS A 266 -9.63 -5.85 -18.16
N ILE A 267 -10.38 -4.76 -17.97
CA ILE A 267 -10.68 -4.21 -16.65
C ILE A 267 -11.39 -5.28 -15.79
N VAL A 268 -10.87 -5.50 -14.60
CA VAL A 268 -11.54 -6.18 -13.49
C VAL A 268 -12.21 -5.09 -12.67
N GLU A 269 -13.53 -5.12 -12.57
CA GLU A 269 -14.28 -4.07 -11.88
C GLU A 269 -13.92 -4.02 -10.40
N ARG A 270 -13.78 -2.80 -9.88
CA ARG A 270 -13.57 -2.57 -8.45
C ARG A 270 -14.74 -3.16 -7.65
N ASP A 271 -14.45 -3.71 -6.48
CA ASP A 271 -15.41 -4.34 -5.56
C ASP A 271 -16.19 -5.52 -6.19
N SER A 272 -15.75 -6.04 -7.37
CA SER A 272 -16.23 -7.31 -7.88
C SER A 272 -15.69 -8.49 -7.06
N ASP A 273 -16.39 -9.63 -7.10
CA ASP A 273 -15.90 -10.86 -6.47
C ASP A 273 -14.47 -11.19 -6.91
N ALA A 274 -14.14 -10.99 -8.19
CA ALA A 274 -12.82 -11.23 -8.75
C ALA A 274 -11.73 -10.35 -8.11
N GLU A 275 -11.96 -9.06 -8.03
CA GLU A 275 -11.01 -8.10 -7.43
C GLU A 275 -10.82 -8.39 -5.94
N ILE A 276 -11.91 -8.63 -5.21
CA ILE A 276 -11.87 -8.94 -3.78
C ILE A 276 -11.15 -10.27 -3.53
N GLU A 277 -11.46 -11.32 -4.31
CA GLU A 277 -10.78 -12.62 -4.17
C GLU A 277 -9.28 -12.52 -4.47
N ILE A 278 -8.85 -11.76 -5.48
CA ILE A 278 -7.43 -11.55 -5.78
C ILE A 278 -6.74 -10.89 -4.59
N ARG A 279 -7.28 -9.79 -4.07
CA ARG A 279 -6.67 -9.01 -3.01
C ARG A 279 -6.67 -9.74 -1.67
N ALA A 280 -7.80 -10.31 -1.27
CA ALA A 280 -7.93 -11.03 -0.01
C ALA A 280 -7.05 -12.29 0.04
N ASN A 281 -7.05 -13.09 -1.03
CA ASN A 281 -6.17 -14.26 -1.10
C ASN A 281 -4.68 -13.87 -1.14
N SER A 282 -4.32 -12.69 -1.68
CA SER A 282 -2.94 -12.18 -1.61
C SER A 282 -2.51 -11.94 -0.16
N LEU A 283 -3.35 -11.27 0.64
CA LEU A 283 -3.08 -11.07 2.07
C LEU A 283 -2.91 -12.41 2.81
N TYR A 284 -3.82 -13.35 2.55
CA TYR A 284 -3.74 -14.69 3.14
C TYR A 284 -2.45 -15.41 2.76
N CYS A 285 -2.09 -15.43 1.47
CA CYS A 285 -0.89 -16.13 1.00
C CYS A 285 0.39 -15.53 1.59
N ILE A 286 0.48 -14.21 1.72
CA ILE A 286 1.62 -13.56 2.38
C ILE A 286 1.68 -13.97 3.86
N ALA A 287 0.55 -14.02 4.56
CA ALA A 287 0.50 -14.47 5.96
C ALA A 287 1.00 -15.91 6.09
N ARG A 288 0.46 -16.83 5.29
CA ARG A 288 0.88 -18.24 5.26
C ARG A 288 2.36 -18.39 4.90
N LEU A 289 2.80 -17.68 3.85
CA LEU A 289 4.19 -17.70 3.41
C LEU A 289 5.14 -17.17 4.51
N THR A 290 4.74 -16.11 5.21
CA THR A 290 5.51 -15.56 6.32
C THR A 290 5.67 -16.56 7.46
N ASP A 291 4.59 -17.26 7.84
CA ASP A 291 4.63 -18.32 8.86
C ASP A 291 5.57 -19.46 8.44
N GLU A 292 5.44 -19.93 7.20
CA GLU A 292 6.26 -21.02 6.68
C GLU A 292 7.75 -20.65 6.58
N ILE A 293 8.05 -19.41 6.17
CA ILE A 293 9.42 -18.88 6.15
C ILE A 293 9.98 -18.80 7.57
N ASN A 294 9.24 -18.21 8.51
CA ASN A 294 9.68 -18.04 9.89
C ASN A 294 9.91 -19.38 10.59
N ALA A 295 9.08 -20.38 10.30
CA ALA A 295 9.26 -21.73 10.83
C ALA A 295 10.61 -22.37 10.44
N ARG A 296 11.19 -21.97 9.31
CA ARG A 296 12.47 -22.46 8.76
C ARG A 296 13.66 -21.62 9.22
N ARG A 297 13.44 -20.36 9.57
CA ARG A 297 14.49 -19.40 9.98
C ARG A 297 14.84 -19.50 11.47
N LYS A 298 15.18 -20.71 11.94
CA LYS A 298 15.50 -20.97 13.34
C LYS A 298 16.71 -20.13 13.80
N GLY A 299 16.55 -19.43 14.92
CA GLY A 299 17.61 -18.59 15.50
C GLY A 299 17.79 -17.21 14.84
N LEU A 300 16.98 -16.88 13.84
CA LEU A 300 16.91 -15.55 13.24
C LEU A 300 15.70 -14.81 13.76
N GLU A 301 15.76 -13.48 13.70
CA GLU A 301 14.60 -12.63 14.00
C GLU A 301 13.44 -12.94 13.03
N PRO A 302 12.21 -13.14 13.54
CA PRO A 302 11.07 -13.39 12.70
C PRO A 302 10.80 -12.24 11.73
N LEU A 303 10.46 -12.57 10.49
CA LEU A 303 10.05 -11.59 9.49
C LEU A 303 8.63 -11.13 9.74
N LEU A 304 8.37 -9.87 9.43
CA LEU A 304 7.02 -9.30 9.34
C LEU A 304 6.41 -9.59 7.96
N MET A 305 5.10 -9.67 7.89
CA MET A 305 4.38 -9.81 6.60
C MET A 305 4.76 -8.71 5.60
N SER A 306 4.90 -7.47 6.06
CA SER A 306 5.31 -6.33 5.26
C SER A 306 6.70 -6.50 4.60
N GLN A 307 7.62 -7.23 5.23
CA GLN A 307 8.94 -7.52 4.65
C GLN A 307 8.85 -8.57 3.54
N VAL A 308 8.02 -9.60 3.71
CA VAL A 308 7.77 -10.63 2.70
C VAL A 308 7.03 -10.02 1.51
N ASP A 309 6.01 -9.21 1.76
CA ASP A 309 5.29 -8.43 0.74
C ASP A 309 6.26 -7.56 -0.09
N PHE A 310 7.06 -6.73 0.57
CA PHE A 310 8.02 -5.85 -0.10
C PHE A 310 9.05 -6.63 -0.92
N ARG A 311 9.50 -7.80 -0.42
CA ARG A 311 10.41 -8.68 -1.16
C ARG A 311 9.77 -9.18 -2.47
N LEU A 312 8.51 -9.58 -2.43
CA LEU A 312 7.77 -10.01 -3.62
C LEU A 312 7.50 -8.84 -4.56
N TRP A 313 7.00 -7.73 -4.04
CA TRP A 313 6.79 -6.52 -4.83
C TRP A 313 8.06 -6.10 -5.59
N LYS A 314 9.19 -6.02 -4.89
CA LYS A 314 10.48 -5.66 -5.49
C LYS A 314 10.93 -6.63 -6.60
N SER A 315 10.59 -7.91 -6.48
CA SER A 315 10.95 -8.91 -7.49
C SER A 315 10.09 -8.85 -8.74
N TYR A 316 8.82 -8.45 -8.61
CA TYR A 316 7.85 -8.60 -9.68
C TYR A 316 7.32 -7.29 -10.25
N HIS A 317 7.63 -6.11 -9.66
CA HIS A 317 7.14 -4.82 -10.16
C HIS A 317 7.63 -4.48 -11.58
N ALA A 318 8.76 -5.02 -12.00
CA ALA A 318 9.32 -4.83 -13.34
C ALA A 318 9.00 -6.00 -14.31
N THR A 319 8.14 -6.94 -13.92
CA THR A 319 7.76 -8.05 -14.80
C THR A 319 6.83 -7.58 -15.92
N HIS A 320 6.86 -8.30 -17.04
CA HIS A 320 5.92 -8.10 -18.15
C HIS A 320 4.69 -9.02 -18.09
N TRP A 321 4.54 -9.81 -17.02
CA TRP A 321 3.35 -10.62 -16.82
C TRP A 321 2.13 -9.73 -16.61
N PRO A 322 0.98 -10.05 -17.23
CA PRO A 322 -0.24 -9.30 -17.05
C PRO A 322 -0.70 -9.31 -15.58
N HIS A 323 -1.04 -8.16 -15.07
CA HIS A 323 -1.72 -8.00 -13.78
C HIS A 323 -3.19 -7.62 -14.00
N HIS A 324 -4.03 -7.76 -13.00
CA HIS A 324 -5.39 -7.25 -13.07
C HIS A 324 -5.37 -5.73 -13.16
N LEU A 325 -6.16 -5.20 -14.09
CA LEU A 325 -6.36 -3.77 -14.28
C LEU A 325 -7.67 -3.38 -13.60
N THR A 326 -7.61 -2.51 -12.61
CA THR A 326 -8.79 -2.01 -11.91
C THR A 326 -8.74 -0.50 -11.82
N VAL A 327 -9.81 0.17 -12.24
CA VAL A 327 -9.92 1.63 -12.08
C VAL A 327 -10.31 1.92 -10.63
N THR A 328 -9.32 2.26 -9.81
CA THR A 328 -9.51 2.44 -8.38
C THR A 328 -8.57 3.51 -7.83
N THR A 329 -8.99 4.15 -6.75
CA THR A 329 -8.13 5.03 -5.95
C THR A 329 -7.48 4.30 -4.77
N MET A 330 -7.76 3.02 -4.53
CA MET A 330 -7.32 2.30 -3.32
C MET A 330 -5.92 1.68 -3.44
N TYR A 331 -5.39 1.50 -4.69
CA TYR A 331 -4.05 0.93 -4.90
C TYR A 331 -3.48 1.23 -6.29
#